data_a7980a593696138a2a48c466ba7aa356
#
_entry.id   a7980a593696138a2a48c466ba7aa356
#
_cell.length_a   1.000
_cell.length_b   1.000
_cell.length_c   1.000
_cell.angle_alpha   90.00
_cell.angle_beta   90.00
_cell.angle_gamma   90.00
#
_symmetry.space_group_name_H-M   'P 1'
#
loop_
_entity.id
_entity.type
_entity.pdbx_description
1 polymer ?
#
loop_
_entity_poly.entity_id
_entity_poly.type
_entity_poly.pdbx_seq_one_letter_code
_entity_poly.pdbx_strand_id
1 'polypeptide(L)'
;MKKLVTSCFLILAFNQLSLAQRAEQMTAAEILARVTSVYASCHAYSDEGEVSAKFDITFSRPMIYRFSTAFVRPAAFRFELRSGVGNKESRYVAWKAGDLERAGWPIGIRYQSIDEALLGLSGVSQGSALTVPALLLPDLFHGRGLVASLSEITLHGEENVDGHRAFKIEAVLQDDDLKFWVDANQFLIVKITHKSKLGRFDQETTTRYRPLINTEVSPQQLAFNPPTGEVQNISPSPIAGAELNAVTSTDDSPRLKSFGSSLRLNRAQINKLRIGANRRSDDEDVVRVDTDLVVCDALIIDPQGQTISGLTKDDFIVKEDNQTQEVGSFSLGDSDAVPRSIVLIIDYSSSQLPYVITSVEAAKTLVDKLNPRDRMALVTDDVKLLVDFTSDKRLLKAKLDSLKARAVSGWLGRSKQYDALMATLNELFSREDQRPIIIFQTDGDQLDDLSGRPRPTMVEPYVPPMTFTFEDLVTAADSSRATIYSIIPGVPFVGLSLNDQLKNARADWENRQKASAELMRLNNIPAQSGPRMPSDLVLMRTTEFWYRLQLALASLAKGTGGWADFLEQPEQANELYTRVLDDIDRRYVIGYYPTNRTRDGKRRKVSIEVRGHPEYIVVGRKTYFAPQP
;
A
#
# COMPACT_ATOMS: atom_id res chain seq x y z
N MET A 1 18.86 -79.25 1.19
CA MET A 1 19.36 -77.99 0.59
C MET A 1 18.40 -77.35 -0.43
N LYS A 2 17.57 -78.06 -1.21
CA LYS A 2 16.66 -77.46 -2.20
C LYS A 2 15.46 -76.64 -1.63
N LYS A 3 14.97 -76.93 -0.42
CA LYS A 3 13.85 -76.21 0.22
C LYS A 3 14.25 -74.86 0.88
N LEU A 4 15.54 -74.66 1.21
CA LEU A 4 16.03 -73.42 1.82
C LEU A 4 16.30 -72.34 0.79
N VAL A 5 16.65 -72.73 -0.44
CA VAL A 5 16.93 -71.78 -1.53
C VAL A 5 15.64 -71.11 -2.09
N THR A 6 14.55 -71.91 -2.13
CA THR A 6 13.24 -71.38 -2.62
C THR A 6 12.61 -70.37 -1.64
N SER A 7 12.83 -70.56 -0.33
CA SER A 7 12.29 -69.59 0.68
C SER A 7 13.05 -68.27 0.69
N CYS A 8 14.36 -68.22 0.44
CA CYS A 8 15.15 -67.03 0.34
C CYS A 8 14.81 -66.20 -0.93
N PHE A 9 14.50 -66.85 -2.05
CA PHE A 9 14.08 -66.13 -3.27
C PHE A 9 12.72 -65.53 -3.16
N LEU A 10 11.76 -66.16 -2.45
CA LEU A 10 10.44 -65.54 -2.20
C LEU A 10 10.50 -64.33 -1.25
N ILE A 11 11.38 -64.36 -0.23
CA ILE A 11 11.54 -63.24 0.70
C ILE A 11 12.27 -62.06 0.02
N LEU A 12 13.24 -62.31 -0.86
CA LEU A 12 13.88 -61.27 -1.66
C LEU A 12 12.94 -60.66 -2.72
N ALA A 13 12.08 -61.48 -3.34
CA ALA A 13 11.06 -60.99 -4.28
C ALA A 13 9.97 -60.15 -3.58
N PHE A 14 9.55 -60.51 -2.36
CA PHE A 14 8.61 -59.71 -1.56
C PHE A 14 9.22 -58.42 -1.05
N ASN A 15 10.51 -58.39 -0.69
CA ASN A 15 11.20 -57.14 -0.34
C ASN A 15 11.45 -56.25 -1.55
N GLN A 16 11.69 -56.78 -2.73
CA GLN A 16 11.82 -56.00 -3.95
C GLN A 16 10.45 -55.50 -4.46
N LEU A 17 9.35 -56.25 -4.28
CA LEU A 17 8.00 -55.77 -4.55
C LEU A 17 7.57 -54.68 -3.54
N SER A 18 7.94 -54.77 -2.27
CA SER A 18 7.66 -53.73 -1.27
C SER A 18 8.52 -52.48 -1.46
N LEU A 19 9.71 -52.60 -2.04
CA LEU A 19 10.55 -51.46 -2.45
C LEU A 19 10.09 -50.82 -3.78
N ALA A 20 9.54 -51.62 -4.69
CA ALA A 20 8.97 -51.14 -5.94
C ALA A 20 7.57 -50.49 -5.77
N GLN A 21 6.82 -50.81 -4.70
CA GLN A 21 5.56 -50.16 -4.32
C GLN A 21 5.76 -48.93 -3.44
N ARG A 22 6.96 -48.56 -3.04
CA ARG A 22 7.33 -47.20 -2.66
C ARG A 22 7.71 -46.36 -3.88
N ALA A 23 6.97 -46.55 -4.99
CA ALA A 23 6.99 -45.60 -6.08
C ALA A 23 6.45 -44.28 -5.55
N GLU A 24 7.38 -43.39 -5.28
CA GLU A 24 7.28 -41.94 -5.22
C GLU A 24 5.83 -41.41 -5.14
N GLN A 25 5.21 -41.44 -3.97
CA GLN A 25 4.08 -40.58 -3.69
C GLN A 25 4.64 -39.16 -3.68
N MET A 26 4.35 -38.42 -4.74
CA MET A 26 4.71 -37.02 -4.83
C MET A 26 4.23 -36.28 -3.56
N THR A 27 5.08 -35.44 -3.02
CA THR A 27 4.71 -34.56 -1.92
C THR A 27 3.79 -33.44 -2.41
N ALA A 28 3.02 -32.85 -1.52
CA ALA A 28 2.18 -31.70 -1.85
C ALA A 28 2.99 -30.54 -2.47
N ALA A 29 4.20 -30.29 -1.95
CA ALA A 29 5.11 -29.27 -2.47
C ALA A 29 5.55 -29.56 -3.92
N GLU A 30 5.86 -30.82 -4.24
CA GLU A 30 6.23 -31.24 -5.61
C GLU A 30 5.04 -31.10 -6.58
N ILE A 31 3.82 -31.43 -6.13
CA ILE A 31 2.61 -31.24 -6.93
C ILE A 31 2.40 -29.74 -7.23
N LEU A 32 2.49 -28.86 -6.22
CA LEU A 32 2.34 -27.42 -6.41
C LEU A 32 3.46 -26.82 -7.26
N ALA A 33 4.69 -27.31 -7.14
CA ALA A 33 5.78 -26.90 -8.03
C ALA A 33 5.50 -27.29 -9.49
N ARG A 34 4.94 -28.49 -9.73
CA ARG A 34 4.48 -28.89 -11.07
C ARG A 34 3.33 -28.04 -11.59
N VAL A 35 2.34 -27.73 -10.75
CA VAL A 35 1.27 -26.78 -11.11
C VAL A 35 1.88 -25.47 -11.62
N THR A 36 2.75 -24.84 -10.84
CA THR A 36 3.41 -23.60 -11.23
C THR A 36 4.17 -23.74 -12.56
N SER A 37 4.92 -24.82 -12.72
CA SER A 37 5.68 -25.09 -13.95
C SER A 37 4.78 -25.28 -15.17
N VAL A 38 3.67 -26.01 -15.06
CA VAL A 38 2.73 -26.26 -16.16
C VAL A 38 2.09 -24.97 -16.65
N TYR A 39 1.58 -24.12 -15.76
CA TYR A 39 1.00 -22.84 -16.13
C TYR A 39 2.06 -21.86 -16.68
N ALA A 40 3.24 -21.81 -16.08
CA ALA A 40 4.30 -20.92 -16.52
C ALA A 40 4.86 -21.29 -17.91
N SER A 41 4.82 -22.56 -18.32
CA SER A 41 5.39 -23.06 -19.57
C SER A 41 4.37 -23.26 -20.70
N CYS A 42 3.07 -23.24 -20.42
CA CYS A 42 2.04 -23.44 -21.44
C CYS A 42 2.08 -22.34 -22.53
N HIS A 43 1.80 -22.70 -23.78
CA HIS A 43 1.71 -21.74 -24.87
C HIS A 43 0.29 -21.19 -25.07
N ALA A 44 -0.73 -21.92 -24.63
CA ALA A 44 -2.11 -21.50 -24.67
C ALA A 44 -2.88 -22.06 -23.47
N TYR A 45 -3.83 -21.28 -22.99
CA TYR A 45 -4.72 -21.65 -21.89
C TYR A 45 -6.10 -21.03 -22.09
N SER A 46 -7.14 -21.79 -21.77
CA SER A 46 -8.48 -21.22 -21.60
C SER A 46 -9.23 -21.93 -20.49
N ASP A 47 -10.10 -21.21 -19.80
CA ASP A 47 -11.04 -21.79 -18.85
C ASP A 47 -12.37 -21.04 -18.83
N GLU A 48 -13.36 -21.73 -18.30
CA GLU A 48 -14.59 -21.13 -17.78
C GLU A 48 -14.74 -21.59 -16.32
N GLY A 49 -15.00 -20.67 -15.43
CA GLY A 49 -15.10 -20.98 -14.03
C GLY A 49 -16.26 -20.30 -13.33
N GLU A 50 -16.54 -20.81 -12.15
CA GLU A 50 -17.57 -20.30 -11.26
C GLU A 50 -17.03 -20.16 -9.84
N VAL A 51 -17.34 -19.02 -9.21
CA VAL A 51 -17.07 -18.77 -7.79
C VAL A 51 -18.39 -18.73 -7.05
N SER A 52 -18.51 -19.52 -6.01
CA SER A 52 -19.63 -19.50 -5.07
C SER A 52 -19.12 -19.06 -3.70
N ALA A 53 -19.57 -17.90 -3.22
CA ALA A 53 -19.25 -17.39 -1.89
C ALA A 53 -20.47 -17.51 -0.97
N LYS A 54 -20.31 -18.22 0.15
CA LYS A 54 -21.35 -18.44 1.17
C LYS A 54 -20.89 -17.84 2.49
N PHE A 55 -21.78 -17.12 3.15
CA PHE A 55 -21.57 -16.61 4.50
C PHE A 55 -22.38 -17.41 5.51
N ASP A 56 -21.83 -17.65 6.67
CA ASP A 56 -22.57 -18.25 7.80
C ASP A 56 -23.47 -17.18 8.46
N ILE A 57 -24.50 -16.81 7.67
CA ILE A 57 -25.55 -15.89 8.11
C ILE A 57 -26.89 -16.57 7.81
N THR A 58 -27.76 -16.61 8.81
CA THR A 58 -29.12 -17.15 8.64
C THR A 58 -29.79 -16.52 7.42
N PHE A 59 -30.28 -17.36 6.48
CA PHE A 59 -30.90 -16.96 5.19
C PHE A 59 -30.00 -16.39 4.09
N SER A 60 -28.67 -16.49 4.18
CA SER A 60 -27.83 -16.08 3.06
C SER A 60 -27.86 -17.09 1.92
N ARG A 61 -28.21 -16.63 0.70
CA ARG A 61 -27.99 -17.41 -0.51
C ARG A 61 -26.55 -17.24 -0.96
N PRO A 62 -25.90 -18.28 -1.52
CA PRO A 62 -24.57 -18.12 -2.09
C PRO A 62 -24.57 -17.04 -3.18
N MET A 63 -23.56 -16.19 -3.16
CA MET A 63 -23.29 -15.27 -4.26
C MET A 63 -22.51 -16.05 -5.33
N ILE A 64 -22.97 -15.99 -6.56
CA ILE A 64 -22.36 -16.72 -7.67
C ILE A 64 -21.78 -15.73 -8.67
N TYR A 65 -20.52 -15.94 -9.01
CA TYR A 65 -19.80 -15.20 -10.03
C TYR A 65 -19.32 -16.19 -11.09
N ARG A 66 -19.30 -15.77 -12.36
CA ARG A 66 -18.74 -16.57 -13.45
C ARG A 66 -17.56 -15.84 -14.05
N PHE A 67 -16.53 -16.58 -14.43
CA PHE A 67 -15.37 -16.00 -15.09
C PHE A 67 -14.90 -16.86 -16.26
N SER A 68 -14.14 -16.24 -17.15
CA SER A 68 -13.40 -16.94 -18.18
C SER A 68 -11.99 -16.35 -18.32
N THR A 69 -11.02 -17.22 -18.58
CA THR A 69 -9.64 -16.82 -18.90
C THR A 69 -9.30 -17.33 -20.29
N ALA A 70 -8.63 -16.51 -21.08
CA ALA A 70 -8.04 -16.89 -22.38
C ALA A 70 -6.63 -16.31 -22.47
N PHE A 71 -5.66 -17.15 -22.84
CA PHE A 71 -4.25 -16.77 -22.89
C PHE A 71 -3.52 -17.47 -24.03
N VAL A 72 -2.69 -16.71 -24.75
CA VAL A 72 -1.75 -17.21 -25.76
C VAL A 72 -0.43 -16.45 -25.64
N ARG A 73 0.67 -17.20 -25.39
CA ARG A 73 2.00 -16.60 -25.34
C ARG A 73 2.42 -16.02 -26.69
N PRO A 74 3.25 -14.96 -26.70
CA PRO A 74 3.79 -14.27 -25.51
C PRO A 74 2.90 -13.14 -24.99
N ALA A 75 1.87 -12.73 -25.72
CA ALA A 75 1.33 -11.39 -25.51
C ALA A 75 -0.20 -11.24 -25.58
N ALA A 76 -0.96 -12.33 -25.62
CA ALA A 76 -2.42 -12.25 -25.64
C ALA A 76 -3.03 -12.84 -24.38
N PHE A 77 -3.80 -12.01 -23.65
CA PHE A 77 -4.46 -12.40 -22.41
C PHE A 77 -5.81 -11.72 -22.30
N ARG A 78 -6.79 -12.46 -21.78
CA ARG A 78 -8.09 -11.92 -21.40
C ARG A 78 -8.63 -12.67 -20.20
N PHE A 79 -9.02 -11.92 -19.17
CA PHE A 79 -9.83 -12.40 -18.07
C PHE A 79 -11.14 -11.63 -18.05
N GLU A 80 -12.27 -12.33 -17.95
CA GLU A 80 -13.59 -11.71 -17.80
C GLU A 80 -14.31 -12.27 -16.59
N LEU A 81 -14.85 -11.39 -15.76
CA LEU A 81 -15.73 -11.72 -14.65
C LEU A 81 -17.13 -11.20 -14.91
N ARG A 82 -18.13 -12.00 -14.62
CA ARG A 82 -19.55 -11.67 -14.67
C ARG A 82 -20.18 -11.85 -13.32
N SER A 83 -20.89 -10.82 -12.87
CA SER A 83 -21.60 -10.79 -11.58
C SER A 83 -23.03 -10.31 -11.78
N GLY A 84 -23.99 -10.99 -11.17
CA GLY A 84 -25.41 -10.65 -11.29
C GLY A 84 -26.22 -11.65 -12.11
N VAL A 85 -27.48 -11.31 -12.38
CA VAL A 85 -28.43 -12.18 -13.09
C VAL A 85 -29.19 -11.37 -14.15
N GLY A 86 -29.24 -11.89 -15.37
CA GLY A 86 -29.98 -11.30 -16.49
C GLY A 86 -29.55 -9.88 -16.82
N ASN A 87 -30.48 -8.95 -17.00
CA ASN A 87 -30.22 -7.57 -17.40
C ASN A 87 -29.48 -6.71 -16.34
N LYS A 88 -29.18 -7.27 -15.17
CA LYS A 88 -28.40 -6.64 -14.09
C LYS A 88 -27.01 -7.26 -13.94
N GLU A 89 -26.51 -7.94 -14.96
CA GLU A 89 -25.18 -8.52 -14.97
C GLU A 89 -24.13 -7.43 -15.16
N SER A 90 -23.19 -7.35 -14.21
CA SER A 90 -21.99 -6.51 -14.33
C SER A 90 -20.86 -7.33 -14.93
N ARG A 91 -20.12 -6.74 -15.89
CA ARG A 91 -19.00 -7.38 -16.56
C ARG A 91 -17.71 -6.59 -16.27
N TYR A 92 -16.65 -7.30 -15.98
CA TYR A 92 -15.32 -6.77 -15.73
C TYR A 92 -14.34 -7.53 -16.63
N VAL A 93 -13.44 -6.82 -17.30
CA VAL A 93 -12.49 -7.43 -18.23
C VAL A 93 -11.09 -6.87 -17.97
N ALA A 94 -10.11 -7.75 -17.85
CA ALA A 94 -8.69 -7.41 -17.95
C ALA A 94 -8.15 -8.01 -19.25
N TRP A 95 -7.54 -7.20 -20.11
CA TRP A 95 -7.20 -7.59 -21.47
C TRP A 95 -5.84 -7.04 -21.92
N LYS A 96 -5.10 -7.88 -22.64
CA LYS A 96 -3.81 -7.54 -23.24
C LYS A 96 -3.69 -8.17 -24.63
N ALA A 97 -3.17 -7.40 -25.57
CA ALA A 97 -2.73 -7.89 -26.90
C ALA A 97 -1.48 -7.13 -27.34
N GLY A 98 -0.34 -7.83 -27.39
CA GLY A 98 0.95 -7.19 -27.58
C GLY A 98 1.26 -6.20 -26.46
N ASP A 99 1.56 -4.96 -26.83
CA ASP A 99 1.84 -3.87 -25.88
C ASP A 99 0.57 -3.13 -25.41
N LEU A 100 -0.59 -3.49 -25.94
CA LEU A 100 -1.86 -2.85 -25.58
C LEU A 100 -2.47 -3.56 -24.39
N GLU A 101 -2.75 -2.79 -23.32
CA GLU A 101 -3.39 -3.26 -22.10
C GLU A 101 -4.62 -2.42 -21.79
N ARG A 102 -5.73 -3.05 -21.41
CA ARG A 102 -7.01 -2.38 -21.12
C ARG A 102 -7.79 -3.10 -20.04
N ALA A 103 -8.53 -2.33 -19.26
CA ALA A 103 -9.52 -2.85 -18.33
C ALA A 103 -10.92 -2.33 -18.69
N GLY A 104 -11.87 -3.23 -18.83
CA GLY A 104 -13.30 -2.91 -18.98
C GLY A 104 -14.01 -3.05 -17.63
N TRP A 105 -14.62 -1.97 -17.16
CA TRP A 105 -15.39 -1.92 -15.93
C TRP A 105 -16.86 -1.62 -16.25
N PRO A 106 -17.82 -1.91 -15.35
CA PRO A 106 -19.21 -1.51 -15.55
C PRO A 106 -19.40 -0.01 -15.82
N ILE A 107 -18.43 0.81 -15.38
CA ILE A 107 -18.41 2.27 -15.53
C ILE A 107 -17.62 2.75 -16.75
N GLY A 108 -17.12 1.85 -17.61
CA GLY A 108 -16.38 2.22 -18.82
C GLY A 108 -15.06 1.48 -19.01
N ILE A 109 -14.28 1.92 -20.01
CA ILE A 109 -12.97 1.35 -20.34
C ILE A 109 -11.88 2.21 -19.72
N ARG A 110 -10.84 1.55 -19.17
CA ARG A 110 -9.63 2.20 -18.66
C ARG A 110 -8.40 1.66 -19.37
N TYR A 111 -7.45 2.54 -19.65
CA TYR A 111 -6.10 2.16 -20.04
C TYR A 111 -5.31 1.91 -18.76
N GLN A 112 -5.04 0.66 -18.48
CA GLN A 112 -4.45 0.23 -17.21
C GLN A 112 -3.59 -1.00 -17.48
N SER A 113 -2.48 -1.13 -16.78
CA SER A 113 -1.64 -2.33 -16.90
C SER A 113 -2.41 -3.57 -16.45
N ILE A 114 -2.07 -4.72 -17.01
CA ILE A 114 -2.81 -5.97 -16.77
C ILE A 114 -2.73 -6.42 -15.31
N ASP A 115 -1.59 -6.23 -14.66
CA ASP A 115 -1.40 -6.52 -13.25
C ASP A 115 -2.28 -5.63 -12.36
N GLU A 116 -2.35 -4.32 -12.66
CA GLU A 116 -3.25 -3.38 -11.98
C GLU A 116 -4.73 -3.76 -12.15
N ALA A 117 -5.11 -4.13 -13.37
CA ALA A 117 -6.47 -4.55 -13.68
C ALA A 117 -6.85 -5.83 -12.91
N LEU A 118 -5.97 -6.83 -12.89
CA LEU A 118 -6.20 -8.09 -12.18
C LEU A 118 -6.21 -7.90 -10.65
N LEU A 119 -5.32 -7.06 -10.12
CA LEU A 119 -5.33 -6.68 -8.71
C LEU A 119 -6.64 -5.96 -8.34
N GLY A 120 -7.09 -5.00 -9.14
CA GLY A 120 -8.38 -4.34 -8.93
C GLY A 120 -9.59 -5.26 -9.04
N LEU A 121 -9.48 -6.34 -9.80
CA LEU A 121 -10.54 -7.36 -9.94
C LEU A 121 -10.51 -8.41 -8.84
N SER A 122 -9.41 -8.57 -8.11
CA SER A 122 -9.24 -9.67 -7.15
C SER A 122 -10.38 -9.76 -6.17
N GLY A 123 -10.84 -8.64 -5.71
CA GLY A 123 -11.89 -8.55 -4.74
C GLY A 123 -13.28 -8.89 -5.24
N VAL A 124 -13.72 -8.28 -6.30
CA VAL A 124 -15.02 -8.61 -6.88
C VAL A 124 -15.06 -10.05 -7.42
N SER A 125 -13.91 -10.61 -7.76
CA SER A 125 -13.76 -11.96 -8.27
C SER A 125 -13.54 -13.03 -7.19
N GLN A 126 -13.53 -12.63 -5.91
CA GLN A 126 -13.22 -13.54 -4.79
C GLN A 126 -11.89 -14.28 -5.00
N GLY A 127 -10.86 -13.58 -5.52
CA GLY A 127 -9.52 -14.09 -5.75
C GLY A 127 -9.30 -14.81 -7.08
N SER A 128 -10.34 -15.15 -7.85
CA SER A 128 -10.15 -15.89 -9.10
C SER A 128 -9.32 -15.14 -10.15
N ALA A 129 -9.37 -13.78 -10.14
CA ALA A 129 -8.56 -12.93 -11.01
C ALA A 129 -7.05 -13.01 -10.74
N LEU A 130 -6.62 -13.47 -9.57
CA LEU A 130 -5.20 -13.57 -9.21
C LEU A 130 -4.68 -15.01 -9.12
N THR A 131 -5.55 -16.01 -9.06
CA THR A 131 -5.10 -17.41 -8.89
C THR A 131 -4.43 -17.94 -10.15
N VAL A 132 -5.20 -18.27 -11.17
CA VAL A 132 -4.68 -18.78 -12.44
C VAL A 132 -3.97 -17.70 -13.27
N PRO A 133 -4.49 -16.46 -13.38
CA PRO A 133 -3.78 -15.41 -14.09
C PRO A 133 -2.36 -15.15 -13.60
N ALA A 134 -2.10 -15.18 -12.29
CA ALA A 134 -0.75 -15.02 -11.76
C ALA A 134 0.19 -16.18 -12.10
N LEU A 135 -0.33 -17.40 -12.25
CA LEU A 135 0.45 -18.56 -12.69
C LEU A 135 0.79 -18.50 -14.19
N LEU A 136 -0.10 -17.93 -15.02
CA LEU A 136 0.10 -17.74 -16.44
C LEU A 136 1.08 -16.60 -16.77
N LEU A 137 1.12 -15.58 -15.92
CA LEU A 137 1.87 -14.34 -16.08
C LEU A 137 2.87 -14.11 -14.93
N PRO A 138 3.79 -15.08 -14.65
CA PRO A 138 4.65 -15.02 -13.46
C PRO A 138 5.57 -13.79 -13.43
N ASP A 139 5.99 -13.28 -14.59
CA ASP A 139 6.86 -12.11 -14.70
C ASP A 139 6.18 -10.84 -14.18
N LEU A 140 4.88 -10.67 -14.44
CA LEU A 140 4.11 -9.51 -13.95
C LEU A 140 3.92 -9.53 -12.44
N PHE A 141 3.81 -10.72 -11.86
CA PHE A 141 3.63 -10.89 -10.42
C PHE A 141 4.94 -11.19 -9.67
N HIS A 142 6.10 -11.16 -10.36
CA HIS A 142 7.43 -11.35 -9.78
C HIS A 142 7.54 -12.60 -8.89
N GLY A 143 6.92 -13.71 -9.31
CA GLY A 143 6.85 -14.95 -8.53
C GLY A 143 5.95 -14.88 -7.29
N ARG A 144 5.21 -13.82 -7.11
CA ARG A 144 4.25 -13.63 -6.00
C ARG A 144 2.89 -14.16 -6.42
N GLY A 145 2.72 -15.47 -6.43
CA GLY A 145 1.42 -16.11 -6.66
C GLY A 145 0.86 -16.71 -5.38
N LEU A 146 -0.44 -17.05 -5.40
CA LEU A 146 -1.12 -17.73 -4.29
C LEU A 146 -0.28 -18.92 -3.77
N VAL A 147 0.25 -19.74 -4.67
CA VAL A 147 1.03 -20.93 -4.34
C VAL A 147 2.32 -20.61 -3.54
N ALA A 148 2.96 -19.49 -3.85
CA ALA A 148 4.20 -19.08 -3.15
C ALA A 148 3.96 -18.56 -1.72
N SER A 149 2.71 -18.29 -1.36
CA SER A 149 2.34 -17.73 -0.05
C SER A 149 1.71 -18.75 0.89
N LEU A 150 1.68 -20.03 0.48
CA LEU A 150 1.11 -21.11 1.28
C LEU A 150 2.09 -21.59 2.35
N SER A 151 1.55 -21.91 3.51
CA SER A 151 2.23 -22.62 4.61
C SER A 151 1.47 -23.89 4.99
N GLU A 152 2.05 -24.75 5.83
CA GLU A 152 1.44 -25.99 6.35
C GLU A 152 0.83 -26.89 5.26
N ILE A 153 1.54 -27.02 4.14
CA ILE A 153 1.04 -27.72 2.95
C ILE A 153 1.04 -29.24 3.17
N THR A 154 -0.13 -29.87 3.08
CA THR A 154 -0.32 -31.30 3.33
C THR A 154 -1.12 -31.96 2.20
N LEU A 155 -0.67 -33.12 1.72
CA LEU A 155 -1.39 -33.94 0.74
C LEU A 155 -2.34 -34.92 1.47
N HIS A 156 -3.62 -34.87 1.13
CA HIS A 156 -4.67 -35.74 1.69
C HIS A 156 -5.10 -36.89 0.75
N GLY A 157 -4.29 -37.19 -0.27
CA GLY A 157 -4.56 -38.24 -1.24
C GLY A 157 -5.29 -37.74 -2.49
N GLU A 158 -6.05 -38.60 -3.12
CA GLU A 158 -6.78 -38.31 -4.36
C GLU A 158 -8.28 -38.39 -4.15
N GLU A 159 -9.03 -37.49 -4.79
CA GLU A 159 -10.49 -37.48 -4.84
C GLU A 159 -10.97 -37.30 -6.30
N ASN A 160 -12.19 -37.72 -6.59
CA ASN A 160 -12.83 -37.39 -7.87
C ASN A 160 -13.59 -36.07 -7.73
N VAL A 161 -13.25 -35.09 -8.57
CA VAL A 161 -13.88 -33.76 -8.61
C VAL A 161 -14.36 -33.49 -10.03
N ASP A 162 -15.67 -33.43 -10.22
CA ASP A 162 -16.32 -33.12 -11.52
C ASP A 162 -15.81 -34.03 -12.67
N GLY A 163 -15.51 -35.32 -12.36
CA GLY A 163 -14.99 -36.31 -13.31
C GLY A 163 -13.46 -36.37 -13.42
N HIS A 164 -12.73 -35.48 -12.77
CA HIS A 164 -11.27 -35.48 -12.72
C HIS A 164 -10.77 -36.21 -11.48
N ARG A 165 -9.78 -37.11 -11.67
CA ARG A 165 -8.98 -37.63 -10.56
C ARG A 165 -8.03 -36.54 -10.13
N ALA A 166 -8.17 -36.03 -8.91
CA ALA A 166 -7.46 -34.87 -8.44
C ALA A 166 -6.77 -35.10 -7.09
N PHE A 167 -5.55 -34.63 -6.94
CA PHE A 167 -4.85 -34.54 -5.66
C PHE A 167 -5.55 -33.50 -4.78
N LYS A 168 -5.88 -33.89 -3.55
CA LYS A 168 -6.39 -32.97 -2.54
C LYS A 168 -5.26 -32.47 -1.66
N ILE A 169 -5.00 -31.20 -1.70
CA ILE A 169 -3.96 -30.53 -0.91
C ILE A 169 -4.65 -29.54 0.04
N GLU A 170 -4.32 -29.61 1.31
CA GLU A 170 -4.71 -28.62 2.31
C GLU A 170 -3.49 -27.75 2.63
N ALA A 171 -3.72 -26.46 2.81
CA ALA A 171 -2.69 -25.48 3.11
C ALA A 171 -3.28 -24.33 3.90
N VAL A 172 -2.43 -23.54 4.53
CA VAL A 172 -2.79 -22.31 5.23
C VAL A 172 -2.28 -21.12 4.42
N LEU A 173 -3.17 -20.17 4.17
CA LEU A 173 -2.84 -18.87 3.59
C LEU A 173 -3.05 -17.80 4.66
N GLN A 174 -1.96 -17.27 5.22
CA GLN A 174 -1.99 -16.40 6.41
C GLN A 174 -2.55 -17.17 7.63
N ASP A 175 -3.82 -17.03 7.98
CA ASP A 175 -4.49 -17.78 9.05
C ASP A 175 -5.77 -18.49 8.53
N ASP A 176 -5.96 -18.52 7.21
CA ASP A 176 -7.15 -19.06 6.56
C ASP A 176 -6.89 -20.46 5.98
N ASP A 177 -7.88 -21.35 6.08
CA ASP A 177 -7.82 -22.69 5.53
C ASP A 177 -8.07 -22.69 4.02
N LEU A 178 -7.10 -23.19 3.25
CA LEU A 178 -7.22 -23.42 1.82
C LEU A 178 -7.16 -24.89 1.48
N LYS A 179 -8.01 -25.30 0.51
CA LYS A 179 -7.96 -26.64 -0.08
C LYS A 179 -7.91 -26.53 -1.59
N PHE A 180 -6.97 -27.22 -2.18
CA PHE A 180 -6.78 -27.32 -3.63
C PHE A 180 -7.12 -28.71 -4.12
N TRP A 181 -7.75 -28.79 -5.28
CA TRP A 181 -7.85 -30.02 -6.06
C TRP A 181 -7.14 -29.81 -7.38
N VAL A 182 -6.10 -30.57 -7.59
CA VAL A 182 -5.19 -30.51 -8.74
C VAL A 182 -5.37 -31.79 -9.57
N ASP A 183 -5.73 -31.66 -10.85
CA ASP A 183 -5.84 -32.81 -11.75
C ASP A 183 -4.56 -33.66 -11.71
N ALA A 184 -4.72 -34.94 -11.45
CA ALA A 184 -3.58 -35.85 -11.22
C ALA A 184 -2.78 -36.16 -12.49
N ASN A 185 -3.32 -35.91 -13.69
CA ASN A 185 -2.67 -36.17 -14.95
C ASN A 185 -2.01 -34.92 -15.54
N GLN A 186 -2.71 -33.76 -15.45
CA GLN A 186 -2.29 -32.53 -16.12
C GLN A 186 -1.71 -31.48 -15.17
N PHE A 187 -1.83 -31.68 -13.86
CA PHE A 187 -1.41 -30.72 -12.82
C PHE A 187 -2.07 -29.34 -12.96
N LEU A 188 -3.34 -29.33 -13.38
CA LEU A 188 -4.16 -28.14 -13.48
C LEU A 188 -5.08 -28.01 -12.25
N ILE A 189 -5.27 -26.81 -11.78
CA ILE A 189 -6.21 -26.53 -10.68
C ILE A 189 -7.64 -26.70 -11.21
N VAL A 190 -8.43 -27.59 -10.60
CA VAL A 190 -9.83 -27.82 -10.96
C VAL A 190 -10.79 -27.26 -9.92
N LYS A 191 -10.35 -27.14 -8.66
CA LYS A 191 -11.17 -26.56 -7.60
C LYS A 191 -10.31 -25.98 -6.50
N ILE A 192 -10.77 -24.89 -5.90
CA ILE A 192 -10.22 -24.33 -4.66
C ILE A 192 -11.37 -24.07 -3.70
N THR A 193 -11.17 -24.38 -2.42
CA THR A 193 -12.06 -23.93 -1.35
C THR A 193 -11.26 -23.13 -0.35
N HIS A 194 -11.74 -21.95 -0.03
CA HIS A 194 -11.11 -21.04 0.92
C HIS A 194 -12.11 -20.75 2.05
N LYS A 195 -11.68 -21.02 3.29
CA LYS A 195 -12.45 -20.66 4.49
C LYS A 195 -11.74 -19.55 5.20
N SER A 196 -12.40 -18.41 5.35
CA SER A 196 -11.88 -17.24 6.02
C SER A 196 -12.87 -16.71 7.05
N LYS A 197 -12.36 -15.93 8.00
CA LYS A 197 -13.17 -15.24 9.00
C LYS A 197 -13.34 -13.78 8.65
N LEU A 198 -14.58 -13.36 8.43
CA LEU A 198 -14.94 -11.96 8.23
C LEU A 198 -15.55 -11.41 9.54
N GLY A 199 -14.70 -10.94 10.44
CA GLY A 199 -15.11 -10.55 11.78
C GLY A 199 -15.66 -11.73 12.56
N ARG A 200 -16.99 -11.73 12.87
CA ARG A 200 -17.68 -12.83 13.55
C ARG A 200 -18.33 -13.86 12.61
N PHE A 201 -18.25 -13.64 11.30
CA PHE A 201 -18.87 -14.52 10.31
C PHE A 201 -17.82 -15.38 9.65
N ASP A 202 -18.12 -16.64 9.46
CA ASP A 202 -17.33 -17.53 8.62
C ASP A 202 -17.79 -17.36 7.16
N GLN A 203 -16.82 -17.22 6.27
CA GLN A 203 -17.02 -17.20 4.84
C GLN A 203 -16.40 -18.46 4.24
N GLU A 204 -17.14 -19.14 3.39
CA GLU A 204 -16.60 -20.21 2.56
C GLU A 204 -16.77 -19.84 1.09
N THR A 205 -15.65 -19.76 0.38
CA THR A 205 -15.60 -19.52 -1.06
C THR A 205 -15.16 -20.80 -1.76
N THR A 206 -15.92 -21.23 -2.76
CA THR A 206 -15.55 -22.35 -3.63
C THR A 206 -15.41 -21.85 -5.05
N THR A 207 -14.22 -22.00 -5.63
CA THR A 207 -13.94 -21.70 -7.03
C THR A 207 -13.76 -23.01 -7.80
N ARG A 208 -14.48 -23.17 -8.91
CA ARG A 208 -14.34 -24.29 -9.84
C ARG A 208 -13.80 -23.80 -11.16
N TYR A 209 -12.87 -24.55 -11.73
CA TYR A 209 -12.22 -24.29 -13.01
C TYR A 209 -12.52 -25.42 -14.00
N ARG A 210 -12.62 -25.09 -15.28
CA ARG A 210 -12.67 -26.04 -16.39
C ARG A 210 -11.52 -25.75 -17.34
N PRO A 211 -10.29 -26.05 -16.92
CA PRO A 211 -9.09 -25.65 -17.64
C PRO A 211 -8.86 -26.48 -18.92
N LEU A 212 -8.46 -25.80 -19.98
CA LEU A 212 -7.94 -26.39 -21.21
C LEU A 212 -6.56 -25.80 -21.47
N ILE A 213 -5.56 -26.67 -21.63
CA ILE A 213 -4.17 -26.25 -21.80
C ILE A 213 -3.62 -26.70 -23.15
N ASN A 214 -2.85 -25.83 -23.81
CA ASN A 214 -2.22 -26.10 -25.09
C ASN A 214 -3.21 -26.54 -26.21
N THR A 215 -4.46 -26.11 -26.07
CA THR A 215 -5.50 -26.23 -27.09
C THR A 215 -5.66 -24.91 -27.83
N GLU A 216 -6.30 -24.95 -29.00
CA GLU A 216 -6.58 -23.75 -29.77
C GLU A 216 -7.49 -22.80 -28.99
N VAL A 217 -7.05 -21.54 -28.84
CA VAL A 217 -7.84 -20.45 -28.26
C VAL A 217 -8.35 -19.59 -29.39
N SER A 218 -9.67 -19.48 -29.52
CA SER A 218 -10.26 -18.75 -30.64
C SER A 218 -10.01 -17.24 -30.53
N PRO A 219 -9.92 -16.51 -31.67
CA PRO A 219 -9.80 -15.05 -31.64
C PRO A 219 -10.92 -14.35 -30.86
N GLN A 220 -12.12 -14.93 -30.84
CA GLN A 220 -13.28 -14.40 -30.11
C GLN A 220 -13.09 -14.47 -28.60
N GLN A 221 -12.41 -15.51 -28.08
CA GLN A 221 -12.09 -15.64 -26.67
C GLN A 221 -11.06 -14.61 -26.22
N LEU A 222 -10.18 -14.17 -27.12
CA LEU A 222 -9.17 -13.14 -26.87
C LEU A 222 -9.63 -11.73 -27.21
N ALA A 223 -10.79 -11.58 -27.89
CA ALA A 223 -11.28 -10.26 -28.30
C ALA A 223 -11.66 -9.41 -27.09
N PHE A 224 -11.31 -8.13 -27.13
CA PHE A 224 -11.76 -7.15 -26.14
C PHE A 224 -13.18 -6.69 -26.50
N ASN A 225 -14.15 -7.24 -25.76
CA ASN A 225 -15.55 -6.84 -25.89
C ASN A 225 -15.90 -6.02 -24.63
N PRO A 226 -15.91 -4.67 -24.72
CA PRO A 226 -16.24 -3.84 -23.57
C PRO A 226 -17.65 -4.17 -23.04
N PRO A 227 -17.89 -3.98 -21.74
CA PRO A 227 -19.23 -4.10 -21.18
C PRO A 227 -20.21 -3.22 -21.94
N THR A 228 -21.43 -3.73 -22.15
CA THR A 228 -22.52 -3.02 -22.87
C THR A 228 -22.95 -1.80 -22.07
N GLY A 229 -22.56 -0.66 -22.49
CA GLY A 229 -22.86 0.70 -22.12
C GLY A 229 -22.13 1.55 -23.15
N GLU A 230 -22.59 2.76 -23.43
CA GLU A 230 -21.88 3.59 -24.41
C GLU A 230 -20.40 3.58 -24.15
N VAL A 231 -19.64 3.08 -25.11
CA VAL A 231 -18.18 3.08 -25.11
C VAL A 231 -17.75 4.54 -25.21
N GLN A 232 -17.72 5.22 -24.10
CA GLN A 232 -16.88 6.40 -24.03
C GLN A 232 -15.44 5.88 -23.91
N ASN A 233 -14.73 5.99 -25.02
CA ASN A 233 -13.29 6.05 -24.96
C ASN A 233 -12.94 7.17 -23.99
N ILE A 234 -12.72 6.82 -22.74
CA ILE A 234 -11.96 7.67 -21.83
C ILE A 234 -10.49 7.43 -22.22
N SER A 235 -10.16 7.70 -23.48
CA SER A 235 -8.87 8.28 -23.80
C SER A 235 -8.82 9.52 -22.92
N PRO A 236 -7.67 9.90 -22.37
CA PRO A 236 -7.46 11.28 -22.06
C PRO A 236 -7.70 11.98 -23.41
N SER A 237 -8.95 12.48 -23.63
CA SER A 237 -9.14 13.48 -24.65
C SER A 237 -8.12 14.53 -24.29
N PRO A 238 -7.19 14.87 -25.19
CA PRO A 238 -6.52 16.12 -25.02
C PRO A 238 -7.69 17.09 -24.89
N ILE A 239 -7.79 17.75 -23.72
CA ILE A 239 -8.71 18.84 -23.51
C ILE A 239 -8.41 19.77 -24.69
N ALA A 240 -9.31 19.75 -25.69
CA ALA A 240 -9.14 20.55 -26.88
C ALA A 240 -9.18 22.00 -26.42
N GLY A 241 -8.02 22.66 -26.42
CA GLY A 241 -7.88 24.07 -26.10
C GLY A 241 -7.03 24.44 -24.87
N ALA A 242 -6.57 23.49 -24.07
CA ALA A 242 -5.36 23.72 -23.29
C ALA A 242 -4.22 23.04 -24.08
N GLU A 243 -3.61 23.78 -25.00
CA GLU A 243 -2.18 23.59 -25.18
C GLU A 243 -1.61 23.69 -23.77
N LEU A 244 -1.41 22.52 -23.13
CA LEU A 244 -0.31 22.37 -22.22
C LEU A 244 0.89 22.73 -23.10
N ASN A 245 1.21 24.02 -23.16
CA ASN A 245 2.57 24.43 -23.41
C ASN A 245 3.33 23.53 -22.45
N ALA A 246 3.91 22.50 -23.04
CA ALA A 246 4.83 21.64 -22.37
C ALA A 246 5.79 22.61 -21.67
N VAL A 247 5.54 22.87 -20.39
CA VAL A 247 6.61 23.27 -19.51
C VAL A 247 7.46 22.02 -19.54
N THR A 248 8.30 21.96 -20.56
CA THR A 248 9.44 21.08 -20.64
C THR A 248 10.36 21.53 -19.51
N SER A 249 9.94 21.24 -18.27
CA SER A 249 10.89 21.10 -17.21
C SER A 249 11.62 19.83 -17.57
N THR A 250 12.82 19.98 -18.03
CA THR A 250 13.87 18.97 -18.11
C THR A 250 14.23 18.53 -16.68
N ASP A 251 13.22 18.12 -15.90
CA ASP A 251 13.45 17.50 -14.61
C ASP A 251 13.64 15.99 -14.85
N ASP A 252 14.78 15.67 -15.47
CA ASP A 252 15.30 14.32 -15.67
C ASP A 252 16.08 13.87 -14.43
N SER A 253 15.67 14.32 -13.23
CA SER A 253 16.31 13.88 -11.99
C SER A 253 16.35 12.35 -11.96
N PRO A 254 17.54 11.73 -11.80
CA PRO A 254 17.65 10.28 -11.67
C PRO A 254 16.79 9.72 -10.55
N ARG A 255 16.48 10.52 -9.52
CA ARG A 255 15.62 10.16 -8.40
C ARG A 255 14.15 9.89 -8.82
N LEU A 256 13.62 10.63 -9.80
CA LEU A 256 12.25 10.39 -10.30
C LEU A 256 12.06 8.97 -10.83
N LYS A 257 13.10 8.41 -11.48
CA LYS A 257 13.06 7.06 -12.06
C LYS A 257 13.36 5.94 -11.06
N SER A 258 14.12 6.23 -10.00
CA SER A 258 14.58 5.23 -9.03
C SER A 258 13.80 5.25 -7.71
N PHE A 259 12.91 6.21 -7.50
CA PHE A 259 12.13 6.34 -6.27
C PHE A 259 11.30 5.08 -5.97
N GLY A 260 11.33 4.63 -4.72
CA GLY A 260 10.72 3.38 -4.29
C GLY A 260 11.62 2.15 -4.43
N SER A 261 12.85 2.31 -4.93
CA SER A 261 13.80 1.20 -5.07
C SER A 261 14.19 0.58 -3.72
N SER A 262 14.23 1.38 -2.66
CA SER A 262 14.55 0.94 -1.30
C SER A 262 13.55 -0.06 -0.72
N LEU A 263 12.30 -0.05 -1.19
CA LEU A 263 11.27 -0.99 -0.75
C LEU A 263 11.58 -2.46 -1.11
N ARG A 264 12.48 -2.67 -2.05
CA ARG A 264 12.93 -4.02 -2.50
C ARG A 264 14.16 -4.52 -1.74
N LEU A 265 14.71 -3.70 -0.86
CA LEU A 265 15.96 -3.97 -0.16
C LEU A 265 15.68 -4.51 1.24
N ASN A 266 16.52 -5.46 1.69
CA ASN A 266 16.48 -5.88 3.08
C ASN A 266 17.12 -4.81 4.01
N ARG A 267 16.88 -4.93 5.32
CA ARG A 267 17.34 -3.97 6.34
C ARG A 267 18.85 -3.68 6.27
N ALA A 268 19.69 -4.68 5.99
CA ALA A 268 21.14 -4.51 5.87
C ALA A 268 21.52 -3.71 4.61
N GLN A 269 20.80 -3.89 3.52
CA GLN A 269 20.99 -3.14 2.27
C GLN A 269 20.52 -1.69 2.41
N ILE A 270 19.39 -1.45 3.12
CA ILE A 270 18.90 -0.09 3.42
C ILE A 270 19.93 0.66 4.26
N ASN A 271 20.51 0.02 5.27
CA ASN A 271 21.57 0.62 6.08
C ASN A 271 22.81 0.98 5.24
N LYS A 272 23.18 0.12 4.28
CA LYS A 272 24.29 0.43 3.34
C LYS A 272 23.97 1.61 2.42
N LEU A 273 22.72 1.76 1.97
CA LEU A 273 22.29 2.92 1.18
C LEU A 273 22.38 4.22 1.99
N ARG A 274 21.92 4.21 3.25
CA ARG A 274 22.03 5.35 4.16
C ARG A 274 23.49 5.73 4.44
N ILE A 275 24.40 4.75 4.50
CA ILE A 275 25.85 4.96 4.64
C ILE A 275 26.44 5.39 3.30
N GLY A 276 26.00 4.83 2.16
CA GLY A 276 26.51 5.12 0.82
C GLY A 276 26.08 6.47 0.27
N ALA A 277 24.92 6.99 0.67
CA ALA A 277 24.49 8.36 0.36
C ALA A 277 25.45 9.43 0.90
N ASN A 278 26.32 9.05 1.83
CA ASN A 278 27.41 9.90 2.35
C ASN A 278 28.68 9.90 1.50
N ARG A 279 28.76 9.14 0.38
CA ARG A 279 29.98 8.96 -0.42
C ARG A 279 29.96 9.65 -1.79
N ARG A 280 29.11 10.63 -2.02
CA ARG A 280 29.12 11.42 -3.26
C ARG A 280 29.74 12.80 -3.03
N SER A 281 31.02 12.90 -3.26
CA SER A 281 31.70 13.98 -3.96
C SER A 281 33.21 13.67 -4.01
N ASP A 282 33.74 13.66 -5.22
CA ASP A 282 35.16 13.57 -5.53
C ASP A 282 35.85 14.95 -5.27
N ASP A 283 35.75 15.48 -4.06
CA ASP A 283 36.56 16.63 -3.63
C ASP A 283 37.58 16.14 -2.61
N GLU A 284 38.79 16.00 -3.06
CA GLU A 284 39.96 15.44 -2.33
C GLU A 284 40.45 16.27 -1.14
N ASP A 285 39.89 17.46 -0.85
CA ASP A 285 40.45 18.38 0.17
C ASP A 285 39.50 18.75 1.34
N VAL A 286 38.38 18.01 1.53
CA VAL A 286 37.51 18.29 2.67
C VAL A 286 37.82 17.34 3.83
N VAL A 287 38.37 17.86 4.92
CA VAL A 287 38.46 17.16 6.21
C VAL A 287 37.05 16.90 6.72
N ARG A 288 36.53 15.69 6.49
CA ARG A 288 35.21 15.26 7.01
C ARG A 288 35.37 14.92 8.48
N VAL A 289 34.87 15.77 9.35
CA VAL A 289 34.66 15.44 10.75
C VAL A 289 33.29 14.72 10.84
N ASP A 290 33.31 13.42 11.05
CA ASP A 290 32.08 12.63 11.30
C ASP A 290 31.61 13.00 12.71
N THR A 291 30.68 13.95 12.81
CA THR A 291 30.18 14.45 14.08
C THR A 291 28.93 13.69 14.47
N ASP A 292 28.96 13.02 15.61
CA ASP A 292 27.81 12.35 16.24
C ASP A 292 26.84 13.38 16.88
N LEU A 293 26.62 14.53 16.26
CA LEU A 293 25.73 15.57 16.74
C LEU A 293 24.28 15.07 16.69
N VAL A 294 23.62 14.98 17.85
CA VAL A 294 22.18 14.74 17.96
C VAL A 294 21.46 16.07 17.93
N VAL A 295 20.54 16.23 16.97
CA VAL A 295 19.73 17.43 16.82
C VAL A 295 18.27 17.09 17.15
N CYS A 296 17.68 17.90 18.03
CA CYS A 296 16.31 17.79 18.49
C CYS A 296 15.56 19.08 18.20
N ASP A 297 14.40 18.97 17.57
CA ASP A 297 13.46 20.08 17.39
C ASP A 297 12.44 20.05 18.54
N ALA A 298 12.31 21.15 19.28
CA ALA A 298 11.42 21.25 20.44
C ALA A 298 10.50 22.47 20.32
N LEU A 299 9.18 22.24 20.32
CA LEU A 299 8.18 23.28 20.52
C LEU A 299 7.87 23.34 22.01
N ILE A 300 7.91 24.53 22.58
CA ILE A 300 7.60 24.76 24.01
C ILE A 300 6.24 25.44 24.09
N ILE A 301 5.33 24.84 24.86
CA ILE A 301 3.99 25.38 25.09
C ILE A 301 3.70 25.48 26.60
N ASP A 302 2.95 26.51 26.96
CA ASP A 302 2.46 26.65 28.34
C ASP A 302 1.26 25.72 28.62
N PRO A 303 0.77 25.63 29.88
CA PRO A 303 -0.42 24.84 30.20
C PRO A 303 -1.71 25.30 29.49
N GLN A 304 -1.73 26.49 28.93
CA GLN A 304 -2.85 27.05 28.17
C GLN A 304 -2.74 26.73 26.66
N GLY A 305 -1.64 26.06 26.27
CA GLY A 305 -1.39 25.68 24.87
C GLY A 305 -0.75 26.78 24.02
N GLN A 306 -0.29 27.89 24.64
CA GLN A 306 0.37 28.97 23.94
C GLN A 306 1.86 28.66 23.75
N THR A 307 2.39 28.94 22.56
CA THR A 307 3.81 28.75 22.27
C THR A 307 4.67 29.76 23.03
N ILE A 308 5.70 29.28 23.69
CA ILE A 308 6.71 30.07 24.40
C ILE A 308 7.85 30.40 23.44
N SER A 309 8.11 31.67 23.26
CA SER A 309 9.23 32.20 22.49
C SER A 309 10.24 32.93 23.38
N GLY A 310 11.43 33.21 22.85
CA GLY A 310 12.45 33.99 23.55
C GLY A 310 13.31 33.23 24.54
N LEU A 311 13.17 31.90 24.62
CA LEU A 311 14.07 31.07 25.41
C LEU A 311 15.47 31.04 24.78
N THR A 312 16.49 30.95 25.60
CA THR A 312 17.90 30.88 25.22
C THR A 312 18.46 29.47 25.45
N LYS A 313 19.67 29.22 24.98
CA LYS A 313 20.37 27.94 25.20
C LYS A 313 20.41 27.53 26.68
N ASP A 314 20.58 28.50 27.58
CA ASP A 314 20.77 28.25 29.02
C ASP A 314 19.48 27.88 29.75
N ASP A 315 18.32 28.11 29.11
CA ASP A 315 17.02 27.75 29.65
C ASP A 315 16.70 26.26 29.48
N PHE A 316 17.48 25.54 28.66
CA PHE A 316 17.19 24.13 28.37
C PHE A 316 18.06 23.17 29.19
N ILE A 317 17.43 22.11 29.67
CA ILE A 317 18.07 20.94 30.26
C ILE A 317 17.80 19.75 29.34
N VAL A 318 18.86 19.25 28.69
CA VAL A 318 18.78 18.07 27.81
C VAL A 318 19.33 16.87 28.56
N LYS A 319 18.61 15.75 28.55
CA LYS A 319 19.05 14.47 29.11
C LYS A 319 18.95 13.36 28.08
N GLU A 320 19.99 12.53 27.98
CA GLU A 320 19.99 11.29 27.23
C GLU A 320 20.09 10.12 28.21
N ASP A 321 19.14 9.17 28.15
CA ASP A 321 19.03 8.04 29.07
C ASP A 321 19.18 8.47 30.56
N ASN A 322 18.56 9.61 30.92
CA ASN A 322 18.63 10.32 32.20
C ASN A 322 19.98 10.97 32.56
N GLN A 323 20.96 10.98 31.66
CA GLN A 323 22.22 11.70 31.84
C GLN A 323 22.16 13.07 31.18
N THR A 324 22.46 14.14 31.93
CA THR A 324 22.48 15.51 31.41
C THR A 324 23.53 15.65 30.32
N GLN A 325 23.15 16.29 29.21
CA GLN A 325 24.00 16.57 28.06
C GLN A 325 24.26 18.08 27.95
N GLU A 326 25.46 18.45 27.48
CA GLU A 326 25.78 19.83 27.19
C GLU A 326 25.23 20.24 25.82
N VAL A 327 24.44 21.31 25.77
CA VAL A 327 23.91 21.85 24.49
C VAL A 327 25.06 22.48 23.71
N GLY A 328 25.43 21.85 22.60
CA GLY A 328 26.54 22.30 21.72
C GLY A 328 26.10 23.32 20.66
N SER A 329 24.88 23.20 20.14
CA SER A 329 24.30 24.14 19.19
C SER A 329 22.86 24.50 19.56
N PHE A 330 22.47 25.73 19.21
CA PHE A 330 21.13 26.23 19.51
C PHE A 330 20.73 27.25 18.44
N SER A 331 19.50 27.13 17.91
CA SER A 331 18.91 28.11 17.02
C SER A 331 17.40 28.13 17.18
N LEU A 332 16.80 29.28 16.85
CA LEU A 332 15.35 29.40 16.69
C LEU A 332 14.94 28.89 15.31
N GLY A 333 13.74 28.31 15.24
CA GLY A 333 13.20 27.81 14.00
C GLY A 333 12.81 28.89 12.98
N ASP A 334 12.55 30.11 13.44
CA ASP A 334 12.17 31.29 12.63
C ASP A 334 13.35 31.95 11.89
N SER A 335 14.56 31.40 12.07
CA SER A 335 15.72 31.90 11.35
C SER A 335 15.49 31.68 9.84
N ASP A 336 15.25 32.75 9.08
CA ASP A 336 15.28 32.79 7.60
C ASP A 336 16.56 32.20 7.00
N ALA A 337 17.55 31.94 7.86
CA ALA A 337 18.84 31.37 7.50
C ALA A 337 18.75 29.86 7.18
N VAL A 338 17.74 29.14 7.72
CA VAL A 338 17.64 27.68 7.59
C VAL A 338 16.46 27.28 6.71
N PRO A 339 16.67 26.98 5.42
CA PRO A 339 15.60 26.60 4.51
C PRO A 339 14.95 25.26 4.91
N ARG A 340 13.65 25.14 4.68
CA ARG A 340 12.89 23.91 4.92
C ARG A 340 12.96 22.99 3.69
N SER A 341 13.15 21.69 3.92
CA SER A 341 13.01 20.64 2.91
C SER A 341 11.71 19.87 3.18
N ILE A 342 10.66 20.18 2.43
CA ILE A 342 9.30 19.68 2.66
C ILE A 342 8.98 18.59 1.63
N VAL A 343 8.53 17.44 2.06
CA VAL A 343 7.92 16.42 1.20
C VAL A 343 6.42 16.39 1.49
N LEU A 344 5.61 16.65 0.49
CA LEU A 344 4.17 16.38 0.54
C LEU A 344 3.92 15.00 -0.06
N ILE A 345 3.43 14.09 0.76
CA ILE A 345 2.89 12.81 0.29
C ILE A 345 1.37 12.98 0.22
N ILE A 346 0.83 12.94 -1.00
CA ILE A 346 -0.60 13.15 -1.25
C ILE A 346 -1.26 11.86 -1.72
N ASP A 347 -2.31 11.49 -1.01
CA ASP A 347 -3.14 10.33 -1.31
C ASP A 347 -4.28 10.71 -2.25
N TYR A 348 -4.38 10.01 -3.38
CA TYR A 348 -5.46 10.16 -4.35
C TYR A 348 -6.10 8.80 -4.69
N SER A 349 -5.99 7.84 -3.77
CA SER A 349 -6.59 6.51 -3.87
C SER A 349 -8.12 6.56 -3.89
N SER A 350 -8.75 5.42 -4.10
CA SER A 350 -10.21 5.32 -4.21
C SER A 350 -10.93 5.68 -2.91
N SER A 351 -10.33 5.43 -1.75
CA SER A 351 -10.86 5.81 -0.44
C SER A 351 -10.93 7.32 -0.28
N GLN A 352 -10.00 8.05 -0.94
CA GLN A 352 -9.90 9.51 -0.91
C GLN A 352 -10.77 10.23 -1.95
N LEU A 353 -11.49 9.51 -2.81
CA LEU A 353 -12.29 10.11 -3.89
C LEU A 353 -13.14 11.32 -3.46
N PRO A 354 -13.85 11.34 -2.30
CA PRO A 354 -14.62 12.50 -1.85
C PRO A 354 -13.76 13.72 -1.56
N TYR A 355 -12.49 13.53 -1.25
CA TYR A 355 -11.60 14.55 -0.69
C TYR A 355 -10.44 14.94 -1.61
N VAL A 356 -10.24 14.26 -2.75
CA VAL A 356 -9.09 14.51 -3.65
C VAL A 356 -9.01 15.96 -4.11
N ILE A 357 -10.15 16.56 -4.50
CA ILE A 357 -10.18 17.95 -4.93
C ILE A 357 -9.79 18.87 -3.77
N THR A 358 -10.38 18.66 -2.59
CA THR A 358 -10.06 19.38 -1.36
C THR A 358 -8.56 19.26 -1.04
N SER A 359 -8.03 18.06 -1.12
CA SER A 359 -6.62 17.75 -0.86
C SER A 359 -5.67 18.50 -1.79
N VAL A 360 -5.97 18.51 -3.09
CA VAL A 360 -5.15 19.22 -4.08
C VAL A 360 -5.21 20.74 -3.91
N GLU A 361 -6.39 21.31 -3.71
CA GLU A 361 -6.52 22.75 -3.50
C GLU A 361 -5.84 23.19 -2.19
N ALA A 362 -5.97 22.38 -1.15
CA ALA A 362 -5.24 22.59 0.10
C ALA A 362 -3.71 22.54 -0.11
N ALA A 363 -3.22 21.56 -0.86
CA ALA A 363 -1.80 21.45 -1.20
C ALA A 363 -1.28 22.67 -1.98
N LYS A 364 -2.10 23.25 -2.87
CA LYS A 364 -1.76 24.50 -3.58
C LYS A 364 -1.67 25.69 -2.62
N THR A 365 -2.53 25.75 -1.60
CA THR A 365 -2.46 26.75 -0.53
C THR A 365 -1.14 26.63 0.25
N LEU A 366 -0.70 25.39 0.56
CA LEU A 366 0.61 25.16 1.16
C LEU A 366 1.75 25.68 0.29
N VAL A 367 1.72 25.37 -1.03
CA VAL A 367 2.74 25.85 -1.99
C VAL A 367 2.81 27.39 -1.98
N ASP A 368 1.68 28.09 -1.88
CA ASP A 368 1.67 29.56 -1.82
C ASP A 368 2.38 30.13 -0.58
N LYS A 369 2.32 29.41 0.53
CA LYS A 369 2.90 29.79 1.81
C LYS A 369 4.41 29.49 1.94
N LEU A 370 5.02 28.77 1.00
CA LEU A 370 6.45 28.48 1.04
C LEU A 370 7.28 29.76 0.98
N ASN A 371 8.32 29.83 1.80
CA ASN A 371 9.33 30.87 1.70
C ASN A 371 10.20 30.69 0.44
N PRO A 372 10.83 31.74 -0.09
CA PRO A 372 11.62 31.64 -1.34
C PRO A 372 12.78 30.63 -1.29
N ARG A 373 13.28 30.30 -0.12
CA ARG A 373 14.39 29.34 0.08
C ARG A 373 13.90 27.91 0.36
N ASP A 374 12.61 27.75 0.66
CA ASP A 374 12.06 26.42 0.90
C ASP A 374 12.09 25.60 -0.37
N ARG A 375 12.32 24.30 -0.21
CA ARG A 375 12.25 23.32 -1.29
C ARG A 375 11.15 22.32 -0.96
N MET A 376 10.36 21.98 -1.95
CA MET A 376 9.29 21.01 -1.80
C MET A 376 9.37 19.92 -2.85
N ALA A 377 9.17 18.68 -2.43
CA ALA A 377 8.99 17.53 -3.30
C ALA A 377 7.55 17.01 -3.20
N LEU A 378 7.03 16.46 -4.29
CA LEU A 378 5.69 15.86 -4.35
C LEU A 378 5.79 14.35 -4.56
N VAL A 379 5.18 13.59 -3.67
CA VAL A 379 5.09 12.13 -3.72
C VAL A 379 3.61 11.73 -3.68
N THR A 380 3.26 10.66 -4.37
CA THR A 380 1.89 10.12 -4.37
C THR A 380 1.81 8.74 -3.71
N ASP A 381 0.60 8.35 -3.28
CA ASP A 381 0.32 7.06 -2.64
C ASP A 381 0.65 5.84 -3.51
N ASP A 382 0.76 5.99 -4.82
CA ASP A 382 1.24 4.94 -5.75
C ASP A 382 2.78 4.85 -5.85
N VAL A 383 3.49 5.40 -4.85
CA VAL A 383 4.96 5.39 -4.71
C VAL A 383 5.65 6.05 -5.90
N LYS A 384 5.17 7.23 -6.30
CA LYS A 384 5.79 8.02 -7.37
C LYS A 384 6.27 9.37 -6.85
N LEU A 385 7.50 9.69 -7.17
CA LEU A 385 8.03 11.04 -7.04
C LEU A 385 7.60 11.85 -8.26
N LEU A 386 6.61 12.74 -8.09
CA LEU A 386 6.10 13.59 -9.18
C LEU A 386 7.01 14.77 -9.46
N VAL A 387 7.61 15.31 -8.40
CA VAL A 387 8.54 16.45 -8.44
C VAL A 387 9.60 16.22 -7.37
N ASP A 388 10.89 16.29 -7.72
CA ASP A 388 11.99 16.33 -6.76
C ASP A 388 12.08 17.72 -6.12
N PHE A 389 12.89 17.89 -5.09
CA PHE A 389 12.99 19.13 -4.34
C PHE A 389 13.21 20.36 -5.22
N THR A 390 12.24 21.25 -5.24
CA THR A 390 12.26 22.51 -5.99
C THR A 390 11.62 23.66 -5.21
N SER A 391 12.02 24.89 -5.50
CA SER A 391 11.36 26.12 -5.04
C SER A 391 10.40 26.70 -6.10
N ASP A 392 10.28 26.06 -7.27
CA ASP A 392 9.39 26.52 -8.32
C ASP A 392 7.92 26.21 -7.99
N LYS A 393 7.23 27.21 -7.41
CA LYS A 393 5.82 27.11 -7.05
C LYS A 393 4.90 26.86 -8.26
N ARG A 394 5.28 27.31 -9.47
CA ARG A 394 4.46 27.10 -10.67
C ARG A 394 4.51 25.64 -11.10
N LEU A 395 5.70 25.02 -11.08
CA LEU A 395 5.88 23.61 -11.37
C LEU A 395 5.09 22.74 -10.37
N LEU A 396 5.23 23.00 -9.06
CA LEU A 396 4.50 22.30 -8.01
C LEU A 396 2.98 22.35 -8.23
N LYS A 397 2.43 23.55 -8.48
CA LYS A 397 0.99 23.71 -8.73
C LYS A 397 0.53 23.02 -10.01
N ALA A 398 1.30 23.10 -11.09
CA ALA A 398 0.96 22.45 -12.36
C ALA A 398 0.89 20.91 -12.20
N LYS A 399 1.80 20.32 -11.41
CA LYS A 399 1.76 18.88 -11.11
C LYS A 399 0.57 18.49 -10.22
N LEU A 400 0.21 19.32 -9.24
CA LEU A 400 -1.00 19.14 -8.43
C LEU A 400 -2.27 19.23 -9.29
N ASP A 401 -2.36 20.20 -10.22
CA ASP A 401 -3.49 20.28 -11.16
C ASP A 401 -3.56 19.06 -12.09
N SER A 402 -2.42 18.55 -12.54
CA SER A 402 -2.34 17.29 -13.31
C SER A 402 -2.85 16.10 -12.50
N LEU A 403 -2.51 16.01 -11.21
CA LEU A 403 -3.00 14.96 -10.31
C LEU A 403 -4.52 15.05 -10.14
N LYS A 404 -5.07 16.26 -9.94
CA LYS A 404 -6.50 16.49 -9.88
C LYS A 404 -7.20 16.06 -11.17
N ALA A 405 -6.67 16.43 -12.34
CA ALA A 405 -7.24 16.03 -13.62
C ALA A 405 -7.25 14.50 -13.81
N ARG A 406 -6.20 13.82 -13.39
CA ARG A 406 -6.13 12.34 -13.39
C ARG A 406 -7.23 11.74 -12.51
N ALA A 407 -7.36 12.21 -11.25
CA ALA A 407 -8.35 11.70 -10.31
C ALA A 407 -9.78 11.91 -10.83
N VAL A 408 -10.11 13.09 -11.37
CA VAL A 408 -11.41 13.39 -11.98
C VAL A 408 -11.69 12.48 -13.19
N SER A 409 -10.67 12.10 -13.96
CA SER A 409 -10.78 11.13 -15.06
C SER A 409 -10.86 9.68 -14.59
N GLY A 410 -10.93 9.43 -13.28
CA GLY A 410 -11.02 8.09 -12.69
C GLY A 410 -9.69 7.34 -12.58
N TRP A 411 -8.55 8.00 -12.83
CA TRP A 411 -7.22 7.47 -12.55
C TRP A 411 -6.86 7.76 -11.09
N LEU A 412 -7.04 6.76 -10.24
CA LEU A 412 -6.83 6.87 -8.80
C LEU A 412 -5.50 6.23 -8.39
N GLY A 413 -5.01 6.58 -7.21
CA GLY A 413 -3.84 5.98 -6.58
C GLY A 413 -4.07 4.53 -6.16
N ARG A 414 -3.09 3.97 -5.44
CA ARG A 414 -3.03 2.54 -5.13
C ARG A 414 -3.17 2.21 -3.65
N SER A 415 -3.47 3.17 -2.79
CA SER A 415 -3.50 3.01 -1.32
C SER A 415 -2.20 2.40 -0.77
N LYS A 416 -1.04 2.90 -1.24
CA LYS A 416 0.30 2.50 -0.78
C LYS A 416 1.03 3.63 -0.06
N GLN A 417 0.28 4.31 0.79
CA GLN A 417 0.72 5.52 1.46
C GLN A 417 1.92 5.28 2.37
N TYR A 418 1.91 4.16 3.10
CA TYR A 418 3.03 3.81 3.99
C TYR A 418 4.24 3.31 3.22
N ASP A 419 4.07 2.69 2.04
CA ASP A 419 5.17 2.41 1.12
C ASP A 419 5.81 3.72 0.65
N ALA A 420 5.00 4.70 0.25
CA ALA A 420 5.46 6.02 -0.18
C ALA A 420 6.20 6.75 0.95
N LEU A 421 5.69 6.66 2.19
CA LEU A 421 6.35 7.23 3.37
C LEU A 421 7.68 6.52 3.64
N MET A 422 7.73 5.19 3.61
CA MET A 422 8.96 4.43 3.81
C MET A 422 10.02 4.77 2.76
N ALA A 423 9.63 4.86 1.49
CA ALA A 423 10.53 5.28 0.41
C ALA A 423 11.03 6.72 0.63
N THR A 424 10.16 7.63 1.02
CA THR A 424 10.50 9.02 1.35
C THR A 424 11.55 9.10 2.45
N LEU A 425 11.33 8.38 3.55
CA LEU A 425 12.25 8.34 4.70
C LEU A 425 13.64 7.76 4.34
N ASN A 426 13.67 6.83 3.39
CA ASN A 426 14.92 6.15 3.00
C ASN A 426 15.68 6.85 1.87
N GLU A 427 14.99 7.57 0.97
CA GLU A 427 15.57 7.96 -0.32
C GLU A 427 15.62 9.47 -0.57
N LEU A 428 14.74 10.27 0.05
CA LEU A 428 14.62 11.69 -0.32
C LEU A 428 15.51 12.61 0.52
N PHE A 429 15.60 12.38 1.82
CA PHE A 429 16.36 13.28 2.69
C PHE A 429 17.84 12.90 2.75
N SER A 430 18.70 13.93 2.68
CA SER A 430 20.14 13.83 2.89
C SER A 430 20.54 14.36 4.28
N ARG A 431 21.79 14.16 4.68
CA ARG A 431 22.31 14.77 5.93
C ARG A 431 22.42 16.31 5.85
N GLU A 432 22.43 16.84 4.64
CA GLU A 432 22.52 18.28 4.40
C GLU A 432 21.17 18.98 4.56
N ASP A 433 20.06 18.23 4.54
CA ASP A 433 18.73 18.76 4.78
C ASP A 433 18.61 19.18 6.24
N GLN A 434 18.64 20.48 6.48
CA GLN A 434 18.71 21.02 7.83
C GLN A 434 17.40 20.89 8.58
N ARG A 435 16.24 20.97 7.87
CA ARG A 435 14.89 20.87 8.44
C ARG A 435 14.02 20.00 7.55
N PRO A 436 14.17 18.67 7.64
CA PRO A 436 13.34 17.74 6.88
C PRO A 436 11.94 17.64 7.47
N ILE A 437 10.92 17.86 6.64
CA ILE A 437 9.52 17.88 7.02
C ILE A 437 8.74 17.00 6.06
N ILE A 438 7.85 16.17 6.59
CA ILE A 438 6.90 15.39 5.80
C ILE A 438 5.49 15.85 6.16
N ILE A 439 4.75 16.29 5.16
CA ILE A 439 3.30 16.48 5.26
C ILE A 439 2.67 15.24 4.64
N PHE A 440 2.09 14.40 5.48
CA PHE A 440 1.51 13.12 5.13
C PHE A 440 -0.01 13.27 5.03
N GLN A 441 -0.49 13.52 3.81
CA GLN A 441 -1.90 13.82 3.53
C GLN A 441 -2.60 12.56 3.02
N THR A 442 -3.25 11.82 3.92
CA THR A 442 -3.84 10.50 3.67
C THR A 442 -4.84 10.09 4.75
N ASP A 443 -5.69 9.12 4.45
CA ASP A 443 -6.53 8.42 5.45
C ASP A 443 -5.83 7.20 6.07
N GLY A 444 -4.68 6.76 5.50
CA GLY A 444 -3.86 5.69 6.04
C GLY A 444 -4.44 4.29 5.88
N ASP A 445 -5.30 4.03 4.91
CA ASP A 445 -6.01 2.76 4.73
C ASP A 445 -5.10 1.55 4.44
N GLN A 446 -3.84 1.76 4.05
CA GLN A 446 -2.83 0.69 3.93
C GLN A 446 -2.42 0.08 5.28
N LEU A 447 -2.80 0.64 6.42
CA LEU A 447 -2.38 0.16 7.75
C LEU A 447 -2.71 -1.32 7.97
N ASP A 448 -3.82 -1.80 7.44
CA ASP A 448 -4.23 -3.20 7.61
C ASP A 448 -3.25 -4.17 6.93
N ASP A 449 -2.67 -3.78 5.80
CA ASP A 449 -1.65 -4.57 5.10
C ASP A 449 -0.38 -4.70 5.97
N LEU A 450 0.00 -3.62 6.68
CA LEU A 450 1.18 -3.57 7.54
C LEU A 450 0.99 -4.27 8.88
N SER A 451 -0.24 -4.44 9.32
CA SER A 451 -0.56 -5.10 10.61
C SER A 451 -0.50 -6.62 10.55
N GLY A 452 -0.32 -7.21 9.35
CA GLY A 452 -0.39 -8.65 9.12
C GLY A 452 -1.79 -9.23 9.39
N ARG A 453 -2.79 -8.38 9.60
CA ARG A 453 -4.18 -8.79 9.77
C ARG A 453 -4.86 -8.80 8.41
N PRO A 454 -5.59 -9.87 8.05
CA PRO A 454 -6.36 -9.87 6.81
C PRO A 454 -7.35 -8.70 6.87
N ARG A 455 -7.43 -7.93 5.78
CA ARG A 455 -8.46 -6.90 5.66
C ARG A 455 -9.82 -7.57 5.80
N PRO A 456 -10.74 -7.06 6.62
CA PRO A 456 -12.10 -7.58 6.69
C PRO A 456 -12.93 -7.15 5.45
N THR A 457 -12.33 -7.15 4.28
CA THR A 457 -13.00 -6.86 3.02
C THR A 457 -13.30 -8.17 2.31
N MET A 458 -14.48 -8.28 1.73
CA MET A 458 -14.88 -9.39 0.84
C MET A 458 -13.98 -9.53 -0.40
N VAL A 459 -12.79 -8.95 -0.42
CA VAL A 459 -12.18 -8.47 -1.64
C VAL A 459 -10.77 -8.97 -1.92
N GLU A 460 -9.97 -9.41 -0.97
CA GLU A 460 -8.60 -9.83 -1.30
C GLU A 460 -8.18 -11.11 -0.57
N PRO A 461 -8.10 -12.26 -1.27
CA PRO A 461 -7.46 -13.45 -0.73
C PRO A 461 -5.92 -13.38 -0.78
N TYR A 462 -5.33 -12.37 -1.41
CA TYR A 462 -3.89 -12.24 -1.56
C TYR A 462 -3.41 -10.80 -1.39
N VAL A 463 -2.98 -10.48 -0.19
CA VAL A 463 -2.06 -9.35 0.04
C VAL A 463 -0.65 -9.95 0.06
N PRO A 464 0.25 -9.58 -0.86
CA PRO A 464 1.63 -10.03 -0.76
C PRO A 464 2.18 -9.61 0.60
N PRO A 465 2.96 -10.47 1.28
CA PRO A 465 3.56 -10.11 2.55
C PRO A 465 4.34 -8.80 2.34
N MET A 466 4.02 -7.81 3.16
CA MET A 466 4.71 -6.52 3.11
C MET A 466 6.19 -6.74 3.40
N THR A 467 7.04 -5.98 2.71
CA THR A 467 8.49 -6.03 2.93
C THR A 467 8.89 -5.43 4.29
N PHE A 468 7.96 -4.75 4.96
CA PHE A 468 8.15 -4.13 6.26
C PHE A 468 6.82 -4.10 7.04
N THR A 469 6.91 -3.99 8.36
CA THR A 469 5.77 -3.85 9.27
C THR A 469 5.55 -2.37 9.63
N PHE A 470 4.41 -2.06 10.28
CA PHE A 470 4.19 -0.71 10.84
C PHE A 470 5.25 -0.34 11.88
N GLU A 471 5.76 -1.30 12.65
CA GLU A 471 6.85 -1.09 13.60
C GLU A 471 8.17 -0.72 12.89
N ASP A 472 8.47 -1.36 11.75
CA ASP A 472 9.61 -0.99 10.91
C ASP A 472 9.49 0.45 10.39
N LEU A 473 8.27 0.87 10.01
CA LEU A 473 7.99 2.23 9.59
C LEU A 473 8.20 3.24 10.73
N VAL A 474 7.67 2.94 11.92
CA VAL A 474 7.91 3.76 13.12
C VAL A 474 9.41 3.85 13.42
N THR A 475 10.12 2.73 13.32
CA THR A 475 11.59 2.69 13.50
C THR A 475 12.30 3.54 12.45
N ALA A 476 11.86 3.52 11.19
CA ALA A 476 12.42 4.36 10.13
C ALA A 476 12.15 5.85 10.39
N ALA A 477 10.94 6.18 10.82
CA ALA A 477 10.57 7.55 11.20
C ALA A 477 11.38 8.04 12.41
N ASP A 478 11.55 7.22 13.45
CA ASP A 478 12.41 7.52 14.61
C ASP A 478 13.88 7.71 14.21
N SER A 479 14.36 6.93 13.23
CA SER A 479 15.75 7.01 12.76
C SER A 479 15.98 8.17 11.80
N SER A 480 14.94 8.69 11.18
CA SER A 480 14.98 9.87 10.34
C SER A 480 15.02 11.14 11.20
N ARG A 481 15.47 12.25 10.61
CA ARG A 481 15.39 13.57 11.26
C ARG A 481 14.09 14.30 10.91
N ALA A 482 13.24 13.70 10.06
CA ALA A 482 12.03 14.33 9.57
C ALA A 482 10.95 14.44 10.66
N THR A 483 10.32 15.60 10.75
CA THR A 483 9.08 15.79 11.50
C THR A 483 7.91 15.50 10.58
N ILE A 484 6.97 14.65 11.01
CA ILE A 484 5.81 14.25 10.22
C ILE A 484 4.57 14.96 10.76
N TYR A 485 3.85 15.64 9.85
CA TYR A 485 2.52 16.19 10.10
C TYR A 485 1.51 15.38 9.30
N SER A 486 0.57 14.73 9.97
CA SER A 486 -0.47 13.94 9.29
C SER A 486 -1.71 14.81 9.08
N ILE A 487 -1.98 15.14 7.83
CA ILE A 487 -3.21 15.84 7.44
C ILE A 487 -4.18 14.79 6.91
N ILE A 488 -5.31 14.62 7.61
CA ILE A 488 -6.25 13.53 7.34
C ILE A 488 -7.45 14.12 6.59
N PRO A 489 -7.54 13.92 5.25
CA PRO A 489 -8.72 14.37 4.50
C PRO A 489 -9.91 13.51 4.89
N GLY A 490 -10.95 14.15 5.41
CA GLY A 490 -12.16 13.47 5.88
C GLY A 490 -12.61 13.92 7.25
N VAL A 491 -13.64 13.25 7.74
CA VAL A 491 -14.26 13.57 9.03
C VAL A 491 -13.51 12.91 10.20
N PRO A 492 -13.44 13.56 11.37
CA PRO A 492 -12.79 13.00 12.55
C PRO A 492 -13.61 11.85 13.18
N PHE A 493 -12.89 10.87 13.70
CA PHE A 493 -13.43 9.82 14.58
C PHE A 493 -12.71 9.78 15.93
N VAL A 494 -11.41 10.10 15.95
CA VAL A 494 -10.59 10.11 17.16
C VAL A 494 -11.03 11.25 18.09
N GLY A 495 -11.16 10.96 19.39
CA GLY A 495 -11.54 11.95 20.41
C GLY A 495 -13.03 12.24 20.52
N LEU A 496 -13.87 11.61 19.70
CA LEU A 496 -15.32 11.81 19.69
C LEU A 496 -16.08 10.75 20.49
N SER A 497 -17.28 11.10 20.95
CA SER A 497 -18.24 10.15 21.49
C SER A 497 -18.72 9.18 20.40
N LEU A 498 -19.20 7.98 20.79
CA LEU A 498 -19.74 7.01 19.83
C LEU A 498 -20.89 7.60 18.99
N ASN A 499 -21.74 8.43 19.56
CA ASN A 499 -22.84 9.06 18.84
C ASN A 499 -22.34 10.05 17.79
N ASP A 500 -21.32 10.84 18.12
CA ASP A 500 -20.69 11.78 17.17
C ASP A 500 -19.94 11.02 16.07
N GLN A 501 -19.25 9.93 16.43
CA GLN A 501 -18.60 9.05 15.45
C GLN A 501 -19.61 8.47 14.46
N LEU A 502 -20.77 7.98 14.93
CA LEU A 502 -21.84 7.48 14.07
C LEU A 502 -22.44 8.59 13.18
N LYS A 503 -22.58 9.81 13.73
CA LYS A 503 -23.01 10.96 12.94
C LYS A 503 -22.01 11.25 11.81
N ASN A 504 -20.74 11.27 12.13
CA ASN A 504 -19.66 11.47 11.15
C ASN A 504 -19.61 10.33 10.12
N ALA A 505 -19.79 9.07 10.52
CA ALA A 505 -19.84 7.94 9.60
C ALA A 505 -20.99 8.05 8.58
N ARG A 506 -22.15 8.55 9.01
CA ARG A 506 -23.25 8.83 8.09
C ARG A 506 -22.91 9.95 7.12
N ALA A 507 -22.34 11.05 7.62
CA ALA A 507 -21.93 12.18 6.80
C ALA A 507 -20.85 11.78 5.77
N ASP A 508 -19.84 10.99 6.19
CA ASP A 508 -18.81 10.47 5.29
C ASP A 508 -19.41 9.57 4.19
N TRP A 509 -20.34 8.69 4.58
CA TRP A 509 -21.02 7.84 3.60
C TRP A 509 -21.78 8.69 2.56
N GLU A 510 -22.52 9.72 2.99
CA GLU A 510 -23.24 10.62 2.09
C GLU A 510 -22.28 11.40 1.18
N ASN A 511 -21.15 11.87 1.71
CA ASN A 511 -20.13 12.57 0.93
C ASN A 511 -19.52 11.65 -0.14
N ARG A 512 -19.26 10.38 0.19
CA ARG A 512 -18.79 9.37 -0.78
C ARG A 512 -19.81 9.13 -1.89
N GLN A 513 -21.10 9.08 -1.56
CA GLN A 513 -22.16 8.93 -2.58
C GLN A 513 -22.23 10.16 -3.49
N LYS A 514 -22.17 11.37 -2.93
CA LYS A 514 -22.15 12.62 -3.71
C LYS A 514 -20.93 12.71 -4.63
N ALA A 515 -19.75 12.37 -4.12
CA ALA A 515 -18.51 12.38 -4.90
C ALA A 515 -18.55 11.35 -6.04
N SER A 516 -19.06 10.14 -5.77
CA SER A 516 -19.25 9.12 -6.79
C SER A 516 -20.24 9.54 -7.88
N ALA A 517 -21.38 10.15 -7.48
CA ALA A 517 -22.37 10.66 -8.43
C ALA A 517 -21.81 11.81 -9.28
N GLU A 518 -21.03 12.72 -8.68
CA GLU A 518 -20.39 13.82 -9.40
C GLU A 518 -19.32 13.31 -10.37
N LEU A 519 -18.52 12.32 -9.97
CA LEU A 519 -17.56 11.70 -10.86
C LEU A 519 -18.27 11.03 -12.07
N MET A 520 -19.38 10.35 -11.83
CA MET A 520 -20.21 9.78 -12.90
C MET A 520 -20.72 10.88 -13.83
N ARG A 521 -21.22 11.99 -13.27
CA ARG A 521 -21.70 13.14 -14.04
C ARG A 521 -20.59 13.76 -14.92
N LEU A 522 -19.41 13.97 -14.35
CA LEU A 522 -18.27 14.55 -15.06
C LEU A 522 -17.77 13.63 -16.20
N ASN A 523 -17.95 12.33 -16.05
CA ASN A 523 -17.59 11.34 -17.07
C ASN A 523 -18.78 10.93 -17.96
N ASN A 524 -19.91 11.67 -17.93
CA ASN A 524 -21.14 11.39 -18.68
C ASN A 524 -21.70 9.97 -18.49
N ILE A 525 -21.51 9.39 -17.30
CA ILE A 525 -22.04 8.08 -16.94
C ILE A 525 -23.46 8.30 -16.38
N PRO A 526 -24.47 7.54 -16.87
CA PRO A 526 -25.83 7.67 -16.35
C PRO A 526 -25.90 7.46 -14.84
N ALA A 527 -26.64 8.33 -14.15
CA ALA A 527 -26.83 8.22 -12.71
C ALA A 527 -27.46 6.87 -12.36
N GLN A 528 -26.78 6.08 -11.55
CA GLN A 528 -27.32 4.87 -10.96
C GLN A 528 -27.91 5.22 -9.58
N SER A 529 -29.00 4.52 -9.19
CA SER A 529 -29.48 4.63 -7.81
C SER A 529 -28.39 4.13 -6.87
N GLY A 530 -27.84 5.02 -6.05
CA GLY A 530 -26.79 4.70 -5.08
C GLY A 530 -27.26 3.61 -4.08
N PRO A 531 -26.32 2.92 -3.43
CA PRO A 531 -26.66 1.96 -2.39
C PRO A 531 -27.40 2.67 -1.24
N ARG A 532 -28.27 1.94 -0.56
CA ARG A 532 -28.98 2.47 0.62
C ARG A 532 -28.00 2.71 1.77
N MET A 533 -28.31 3.70 2.60
CA MET A 533 -27.58 3.98 3.84
C MET A 533 -27.40 2.66 4.64
N PRO A 534 -26.18 2.32 5.04
CA PRO A 534 -25.93 1.14 5.86
C PRO A 534 -26.63 1.24 7.23
N SER A 535 -26.93 0.09 7.83
CA SER A 535 -27.43 0.07 9.21
C SER A 535 -26.39 0.59 10.20
N ASP A 536 -26.83 1.05 11.36
CA ASP A 536 -25.94 1.56 12.41
C ASP A 536 -24.87 0.54 12.82
N LEU A 537 -25.19 -0.74 12.82
CA LEU A 537 -24.20 -1.79 13.11
C LEU A 537 -23.06 -1.83 12.09
N VAL A 538 -23.36 -1.63 10.80
CA VAL A 538 -22.35 -1.56 9.75
C VAL A 538 -21.54 -0.27 9.88
N LEU A 539 -22.22 0.85 10.14
CA LEU A 539 -21.55 2.14 10.40
C LEU A 539 -20.62 2.08 11.61
N MET A 540 -21.01 1.44 12.71
CA MET A 540 -20.15 1.25 13.89
C MET A 540 -18.85 0.51 13.55
N ARG A 541 -18.91 -0.52 12.69
CA ARG A 541 -17.70 -1.23 12.23
C ARG A 541 -16.81 -0.36 11.36
N THR A 542 -17.44 0.38 10.46
CA THR A 542 -16.73 1.37 9.63
C THR A 542 -16.05 2.42 10.51
N THR A 543 -16.74 2.87 11.54
CA THR A 543 -16.20 3.82 12.53
C THR A 543 -14.97 3.26 13.26
N GLU A 544 -15.03 2.01 13.74
CA GLU A 544 -13.89 1.35 14.40
C GLU A 544 -12.68 1.24 13.46
N PHE A 545 -12.92 0.90 12.20
CA PHE A 545 -11.88 0.85 11.18
C PHE A 545 -11.20 2.21 11.01
N TRP A 546 -11.96 3.27 10.71
CA TRP A 546 -11.42 4.62 10.50
C TRP A 546 -10.76 5.19 11.75
N TYR A 547 -11.34 4.95 12.93
CA TYR A 547 -10.74 5.34 14.21
C TYR A 547 -9.31 4.79 14.35
N ARG A 548 -9.11 3.51 14.05
CA ARG A 548 -7.81 2.86 14.13
C ARG A 548 -6.80 3.46 13.15
N LEU A 549 -7.20 3.75 11.91
CA LEU A 549 -6.34 4.38 10.91
C LEU A 549 -5.92 5.79 11.36
N GLN A 550 -6.86 6.60 11.81
CA GLN A 550 -6.59 7.95 12.29
C GLN A 550 -5.69 7.95 13.54
N LEU A 551 -5.87 6.99 14.44
CA LEU A 551 -5.01 6.83 15.61
C LEU A 551 -3.57 6.47 15.22
N ALA A 552 -3.38 5.61 14.23
CA ALA A 552 -2.06 5.25 13.72
C ALA A 552 -1.34 6.47 13.11
N LEU A 553 -2.03 7.25 12.29
CA LEU A 553 -1.50 8.49 11.70
C LEU A 553 -1.13 9.51 12.78
N ALA A 554 -1.99 9.71 13.78
CA ALA A 554 -1.72 10.61 14.89
C ALA A 554 -0.53 10.13 15.73
N SER A 555 -0.41 8.82 15.98
CA SER A 555 0.69 8.23 16.74
C SER A 555 2.03 8.39 16.00
N LEU A 556 2.04 8.18 14.69
CA LEU A 556 3.22 8.35 13.83
C LEU A 556 3.71 9.81 13.84
N ALA A 557 2.79 10.76 13.63
CA ALA A 557 3.11 12.18 13.67
C ALA A 557 3.67 12.58 15.04
N LYS A 558 2.99 12.22 16.13
CA LYS A 558 3.41 12.52 17.49
C LYS A 558 4.79 11.93 17.83
N GLY A 559 5.07 10.72 17.37
CA GLY A 559 6.37 10.03 17.58
C GLY A 559 7.54 10.83 17.02
N THR A 560 7.36 11.55 15.91
CA THR A 560 8.37 12.40 15.29
C THR A 560 8.37 13.85 15.79
N GLY A 561 7.48 14.19 16.74
CA GLY A 561 7.35 15.54 17.27
C GLY A 561 6.36 16.44 16.51
N GLY A 562 5.68 15.94 15.49
CA GLY A 562 4.60 16.64 14.81
C GLY A 562 3.23 16.33 15.43
N TRP A 563 2.17 16.58 14.66
CA TRP A 563 0.79 16.35 15.07
C TRP A 563 -0.07 15.94 13.88
N ALA A 564 -1.31 15.49 14.15
CA ALA A 564 -2.30 15.14 13.15
C ALA A 564 -3.53 16.05 13.28
N ASP A 565 -4.12 16.42 12.16
CA ASP A 565 -5.39 17.14 12.10
C ASP A 565 -6.19 16.79 10.84
N PHE A 566 -7.46 17.25 10.80
CA PHE A 566 -8.43 16.88 9.77
C PHE A 566 -8.62 17.99 8.75
N LEU A 567 -8.82 17.59 7.50
CA LEU A 567 -9.13 18.46 6.37
C LEU A 567 -10.47 18.02 5.76
N GLU A 568 -11.57 18.57 6.29
CA GLU A 568 -12.92 18.26 5.82
C GLU A 568 -13.34 19.10 4.61
N GLN A 569 -12.90 20.38 4.56
CA GLN A 569 -13.26 21.35 3.55
C GLN A 569 -12.03 22.17 3.10
N PRO A 570 -11.97 22.62 1.83
CA PRO A 570 -10.83 23.40 1.30
C PRO A 570 -10.55 24.68 2.08
N GLU A 571 -11.58 25.30 2.65
CA GLU A 571 -11.49 26.57 3.38
C GLU A 571 -10.62 26.45 4.64
N GLN A 572 -10.54 25.27 5.25
CA GLN A 572 -9.70 24.98 6.41
C GLN A 572 -8.20 24.97 6.08
N ALA A 573 -7.85 24.79 4.80
CA ALA A 573 -6.47 24.61 4.36
C ALA A 573 -5.57 25.78 4.75
N ASN A 574 -6.09 27.00 4.65
CA ASN A 574 -5.30 28.20 4.96
C ASN A 574 -4.87 28.24 6.43
N GLU A 575 -5.78 27.99 7.34
CA GLU A 575 -5.51 27.96 8.79
C GLU A 575 -4.62 26.75 9.15
N LEU A 576 -4.96 25.57 8.63
CA LEU A 576 -4.26 24.34 8.89
C LEU A 576 -2.77 24.42 8.49
N TYR A 577 -2.46 24.85 7.27
CA TYR A 577 -1.08 24.96 6.82
C TYR A 577 -0.34 26.14 7.41
N THR A 578 -1.03 27.22 7.77
CA THR A 578 -0.42 28.29 8.59
C THR A 578 0.05 27.72 9.91
N ARG A 579 -0.78 26.94 10.59
CA ARG A 579 -0.42 26.30 11.86
C ARG A 579 0.72 25.31 11.73
N VAL A 580 0.78 24.54 10.63
CA VAL A 580 1.94 23.64 10.36
C VAL A 580 3.23 24.47 10.22
N LEU A 581 3.22 25.52 9.42
CA LEU A 581 4.41 26.34 9.18
C LEU A 581 4.81 27.14 10.43
N ASP A 582 3.84 27.70 11.15
CA ASP A 582 4.07 28.40 12.42
C ASP A 582 4.68 27.46 13.49
N ASP A 583 4.18 26.23 13.58
CA ASP A 583 4.76 25.22 14.48
C ASP A 583 6.23 24.97 14.13
N ILE A 584 6.52 24.77 12.85
CA ILE A 584 7.88 24.57 12.38
C ILE A 584 8.77 25.77 12.72
N ASP A 585 8.31 26.99 12.48
CA ASP A 585 9.09 28.21 12.65
C ASP A 585 9.33 28.57 14.13
N ARG A 586 8.44 28.15 15.03
CA ARG A 586 8.56 28.40 16.48
C ARG A 586 9.31 27.34 17.26
N ARG A 587 9.86 26.32 16.59
CA ARG A 587 10.66 25.27 17.26
C ARG A 587 12.05 25.75 17.56
N TYR A 588 12.53 25.37 18.72
CA TYR A 588 13.94 25.48 19.09
C TYR A 588 14.68 24.28 18.52
N VAL A 589 15.77 24.52 17.81
CA VAL A 589 16.69 23.50 17.31
C VAL A 589 17.85 23.38 18.26
N ILE A 590 17.92 22.24 18.95
CA ILE A 590 18.87 21.99 20.04
C ILE A 590 19.79 20.85 19.63
N GLY A 591 21.07 21.11 19.55
CA GLY A 591 22.08 20.09 19.24
C GLY A 591 23.01 19.82 20.39
N TYR A 592 23.35 18.54 20.63
CA TYR A 592 24.32 18.12 21.63
C TYR A 592 25.16 16.97 21.13
N TYR A 593 26.38 16.84 21.68
CA TYR A 593 27.22 15.68 21.44
C TYR A 593 27.02 14.67 22.56
N PRO A 594 26.53 13.44 22.28
CA PRO A 594 26.29 12.45 23.31
C PRO A 594 27.52 12.13 24.13
N THR A 595 27.37 12.10 25.46
CA THR A 595 28.43 11.58 26.35
C THR A 595 28.62 10.08 26.15
N ASN A 596 27.55 9.35 25.83
CA ASN A 596 27.61 7.96 25.39
C ASN A 596 27.91 7.87 23.90
N ARG A 597 29.19 7.69 23.55
CA ARG A 597 29.68 7.61 22.17
C ARG A 597 29.61 6.21 21.55
N THR A 598 28.95 5.24 22.21
CA THR A 598 28.85 3.87 21.72
C THR A 598 27.97 3.81 20.47
N ARG A 599 28.56 3.36 19.36
CA ARG A 599 27.88 3.14 18.07
C ARG A 599 27.31 1.73 18.03
N ASP A 600 26.20 1.48 18.73
CA ASP A 600 25.60 0.16 18.89
C ASP A 600 24.24 0.00 18.18
N GLY A 601 23.80 1.04 17.48
CA GLY A 601 22.50 1.06 16.78
C GLY A 601 21.30 0.96 17.72
N LYS A 602 21.49 1.13 19.04
CA LYS A 602 20.40 1.04 20.02
C LYS A 602 19.62 2.34 20.12
N ARG A 603 18.38 2.21 20.52
CA ARG A 603 17.48 3.33 20.81
C ARG A 603 17.92 4.05 22.08
N ARG A 604 18.07 5.37 22.01
CA ARG A 604 18.37 6.28 23.11
C ARG A 604 17.13 7.11 23.41
N LYS A 605 16.87 7.35 24.69
CA LYS A 605 15.78 8.22 25.14
C LYS A 605 16.31 9.63 25.36
N VAL A 606 15.65 10.62 24.77
CA VAL A 606 15.95 12.04 24.96
C VAL A 606 14.81 12.70 25.71
N SER A 607 15.13 13.49 26.73
CA SER A 607 14.19 14.41 27.37
C SER A 607 14.74 15.83 27.38
N ILE A 608 13.88 16.78 27.08
CA ILE A 608 14.19 18.21 27.12
C ILE A 608 13.24 18.82 28.14
N GLU A 609 13.79 19.63 29.05
CA GLU A 609 13.07 20.33 30.11
C GLU A 609 13.44 21.82 30.04
N VAL A 610 12.53 22.71 30.43
CA VAL A 610 12.83 24.15 30.55
C VAL A 610 13.14 24.46 32.01
N ARG A 611 14.31 25.04 32.24
CA ARG A 611 14.82 25.36 33.60
C ARG A 611 13.88 26.34 34.29
N GLY A 612 13.45 26.02 35.51
CA GLY A 612 12.55 26.85 36.30
C GLY A 612 11.08 26.79 35.88
N HIS A 613 10.74 26.05 34.81
CA HIS A 613 9.40 25.95 34.27
C HIS A 613 8.97 24.50 34.06
N PRO A 614 8.81 23.70 35.14
CA PRO A 614 8.39 22.31 35.03
C PRO A 614 6.93 22.16 34.49
N GLU A 615 6.15 23.23 34.50
CA GLU A 615 4.78 23.31 33.96
C GLU A 615 4.76 23.38 32.42
N TYR A 616 5.86 23.77 31.78
CA TYR A 616 5.91 23.84 30.33
C TYR A 616 5.93 22.46 29.68
N ILE A 617 5.22 22.32 28.61
CA ILE A 617 5.13 21.08 27.83
C ILE A 617 6.08 21.19 26.65
N VAL A 618 6.99 20.22 26.56
CA VAL A 618 7.92 20.10 25.44
C VAL A 618 7.37 19.11 24.42
N VAL A 619 7.04 19.61 23.24
CA VAL A 619 6.59 18.82 22.09
C VAL A 619 7.77 18.65 21.15
N GLY A 620 8.29 17.44 21.08
CA GLY A 620 9.47 17.12 20.26
C GLY A 620 9.75 15.64 20.27
N ARG A 621 10.78 15.26 19.52
CA ARG A 621 11.24 13.87 19.46
C ARG A 621 11.77 13.42 20.82
N LYS A 622 11.37 12.23 21.25
CA LYS A 622 11.74 11.68 22.57
C LYS A 622 12.76 10.54 22.48
N THR A 623 13.11 10.13 21.28
CA THR A 623 14.03 9.01 21.06
C THR A 623 14.79 9.19 19.74
N TYR A 624 15.98 8.58 19.66
CA TYR A 624 16.72 8.40 18.41
C TYR A 624 17.48 7.08 18.44
N PHE A 625 18.00 6.64 17.32
CA PHE A 625 18.89 5.48 17.25
C PHE A 625 20.34 5.93 17.16
N ALA A 626 21.19 5.41 18.06
CA ALA A 626 22.63 5.62 17.98
C ALA A 626 23.15 5.14 16.60
N PRO A 627 24.22 5.76 16.06
CA PRO A 627 24.84 5.26 14.84
C PRO A 627 25.22 3.79 14.96
N GLN A 628 25.24 3.07 13.85
CA GLN A 628 25.80 1.71 13.80
C GLN A 628 27.32 1.78 13.62
N PRO A 629 28.06 0.71 14.05
CA PRO A 629 29.51 0.63 13.88
C PRO A 629 30.01 0.83 12.47
#